data_6f358c83e0c10e57852141cf8d861d50
#
_entry.id   6f358c83e0c10e57852141cf8d861d50
#
_cell.length_a   1.000
_cell.length_b   1.000
_cell.length_c   1.000
_cell.angle_alpha   90.00
_cell.angle_beta   90.00
_cell.angle_gamma   90.00
#
_symmetry.space_group_name_H-M   'P 1'
#
loop_
_entity.id
_entity.type
_entity.pdbx_description
1 polymer ?
#
loop_
_entity_poly.entity_id
_entity_poly.type
_entity_poly.pdbx_seq_one_letter_code
_entity_poly.pdbx_strand_id
1 'polypeptide(L)'
;MADVQITVLDYTSVCSVDHLVDLSGLSVDETALLIDSGVLVPVDPVAAHPMFHLHYVAIANTARRLRDDFELDGHGLALALTLLKRATDAEAELASVRAQLTRLLSVAR
;
A
#
# COMPACT_ATOMS: atom_id res chain seq x y z
N MET A 1 -7.72 8.32 20.23
CA MET A 1 -8.37 7.24 20.95
C MET A 1 -9.13 6.36 20.01
N ALA A 2 -10.14 6.88 19.35
CA ALA A 2 -10.85 6.10 18.33
C ALA A 2 -9.92 5.62 17.23
N ASP A 3 -8.90 6.40 16.91
CA ASP A 3 -7.95 6.08 15.84
C ASP A 3 -7.18 4.79 16.09
N VAL A 4 -6.78 4.58 17.34
CA VAL A 4 -6.03 3.36 17.72
C VAL A 4 -6.91 2.13 17.57
N GLN A 5 -8.15 2.24 17.99
CA GLN A 5 -9.10 1.13 17.87
C GLN A 5 -9.42 0.79 16.43
N ILE A 6 -9.59 1.81 15.60
CA ILE A 6 -9.83 1.62 14.18
C ILE A 6 -8.67 0.87 13.55
N THR A 7 -7.45 1.26 13.86
CA THR A 7 -6.25 0.64 13.31
C THR A 7 -6.17 -0.85 13.65
N VAL A 8 -6.56 -1.23 14.86
CA VAL A 8 -6.48 -2.61 15.31
C VAL A 8 -7.60 -3.47 14.74
N LEU A 9 -8.80 -2.91 14.60
CA LEU A 9 -9.98 -3.70 14.30
C LEU A 9 -10.25 -3.88 12.81
N ASP A 10 -9.68 -3.02 11.95
CA ASP A 10 -10.27 -2.85 10.65
C ASP A 10 -9.35 -3.10 9.47
N TYR A 11 -9.03 -4.35 9.21
CA TYR A 11 -8.52 -4.71 7.89
C TYR A 11 -9.56 -4.50 6.80
N THR A 12 -10.84 -4.53 7.16
CA THR A 12 -11.93 -4.39 6.21
C THR A 12 -12.47 -2.97 6.11
N SER A 13 -12.08 -2.09 7.01
CA SER A 13 -12.52 -0.71 6.96
C SER A 13 -11.91 0.01 5.78
N VAL A 14 -12.68 0.93 5.25
CA VAL A 14 -12.33 1.66 4.05
C VAL A 14 -12.39 3.17 4.30
N CYS A 15 -11.69 3.92 3.46
CA CYS A 15 -11.78 5.38 3.47
C CYS A 15 -11.87 5.89 2.03
N SER A 16 -12.38 7.12 1.90
CA SER A 16 -12.48 7.78 0.60
C SER A 16 -11.10 8.30 0.15
N VAL A 17 -11.01 8.69 -1.12
CA VAL A 17 -9.81 9.34 -1.65
C VAL A 17 -9.49 10.60 -0.86
N ASP A 18 -10.50 11.41 -0.58
CA ASP A 18 -10.29 12.66 0.17
C ASP A 18 -9.73 12.40 1.55
N HIS A 19 -10.23 11.39 2.22
CA HIS A 19 -9.73 11.01 3.53
C HIS A 19 -8.29 10.48 3.46
N LEU A 20 -8.00 9.71 2.42
CA LEU A 20 -6.66 9.19 2.18
C LEU A 20 -5.67 10.34 1.96
N VAL A 21 -6.06 11.35 1.17
CA VAL A 21 -5.26 12.56 0.94
C VAL A 21 -4.99 13.28 2.26
N ASP A 22 -6.03 13.49 3.06
CA ASP A 22 -5.90 14.19 4.33
C ASP A 22 -4.99 13.46 5.31
N LEU A 23 -5.12 12.14 5.39
CA LEU A 23 -4.34 11.34 6.33
C LEU A 23 -2.88 11.20 5.91
N SER A 24 -2.60 11.18 4.62
CA SER A 24 -1.25 10.91 4.11
C SER A 24 -0.40 12.16 3.92
N GLY A 25 -1.04 13.29 3.61
CA GLY A 25 -0.32 14.50 3.24
C GLY A 25 0.12 14.54 1.79
N LEU A 26 -0.31 13.58 0.98
CA LEU A 26 -0.11 13.63 -0.47
C LEU A 26 -1.05 14.64 -1.11
N SER A 27 -0.66 15.17 -2.27
CA SER A 27 -1.58 16.00 -3.03
C SER A 27 -2.61 15.13 -3.75
N VAL A 28 -3.68 15.76 -4.22
CA VAL A 28 -4.69 15.08 -5.02
C VAL A 28 -4.07 14.49 -6.29
N ASP A 29 -3.20 15.25 -6.95
CA ASP A 29 -2.55 14.81 -8.18
C ASP A 29 -1.61 13.63 -7.93
N GLU A 30 -0.84 13.66 -6.86
CA GLU A 30 0.04 12.56 -6.48
C GLU A 30 -0.75 11.30 -6.20
N THR A 31 -1.84 11.45 -5.48
CA THR A 31 -2.72 10.33 -5.16
C THR A 31 -3.32 9.73 -6.43
N ALA A 32 -3.76 10.57 -7.36
CA ALA A 32 -4.29 10.10 -8.64
C ALA A 32 -3.25 9.32 -9.43
N LEU A 33 -2.01 9.78 -9.46
CA LEU A 33 -0.92 9.06 -10.13
C LEU A 33 -0.67 7.70 -9.52
N LEU A 34 -0.74 7.59 -8.20
CA LEU A 34 -0.54 6.31 -7.51
C LEU A 34 -1.69 5.35 -7.77
N ILE A 35 -2.90 5.85 -7.91
CA ILE A 35 -4.04 5.04 -8.30
C ILE A 35 -3.86 4.54 -9.73
N ASP A 36 -3.51 5.43 -10.64
CA ASP A 36 -3.32 5.09 -12.05
C ASP A 36 -2.20 4.07 -12.26
N SER A 37 -1.14 4.16 -11.46
CA SER A 37 0.00 3.25 -11.57
C SER A 37 -0.22 1.90 -10.87
N GLY A 38 -1.35 1.73 -10.19
CA GLY A 38 -1.68 0.48 -9.51
C GLY A 38 -1.05 0.31 -8.14
N VAL A 39 -0.46 1.34 -7.59
CA VAL A 39 0.10 1.31 -6.23
C VAL A 39 -1.01 1.39 -5.20
N LEU A 40 -2.00 2.25 -5.44
CA LEU A 40 -3.19 2.36 -4.62
C LEU A 40 -4.35 1.75 -5.40
N VAL A 41 -4.89 0.65 -4.90
CA VAL A 41 -5.94 -0.09 -5.60
C VAL A 41 -7.27 0.09 -4.86
N PRO A 42 -8.29 0.66 -5.50
CA PRO A 42 -9.59 0.82 -4.87
C PRO A 42 -10.28 -0.54 -4.67
N VAL A 43 -11.17 -0.58 -3.69
CA VAL A 43 -11.98 -1.77 -3.41
C VAL A 43 -12.79 -2.18 -4.64
N ASP A 44 -13.39 -1.19 -5.30
CA ASP A 44 -14.14 -1.39 -6.54
C ASP A 44 -13.63 -0.41 -7.59
N PRO A 45 -12.88 -0.90 -8.59
CA PRO A 45 -12.27 -0.02 -9.60
C PRO A 45 -13.25 0.77 -10.45
N VAL A 46 -14.52 0.32 -10.52
CA VAL A 46 -15.53 0.99 -11.38
C VAL A 46 -16.48 1.87 -10.58
N ALA A 47 -16.32 1.97 -9.27
CA ALA A 47 -17.18 2.80 -8.45
C ALA A 47 -16.95 4.28 -8.77
N ALA A 48 -18.04 5.06 -8.75
CA ALA A 48 -17.98 6.51 -8.98
C ALA A 48 -17.17 7.22 -7.88
N HIS A 49 -17.28 6.72 -6.65
CA HIS A 49 -16.55 7.25 -5.51
C HIS A 49 -15.67 6.14 -4.94
N PRO A 50 -14.43 6.01 -5.43
CA PRO A 50 -13.57 4.91 -5.01
C PRO A 50 -13.25 4.97 -3.53
N MET A 51 -13.26 3.78 -2.91
CA MET A 51 -12.89 3.59 -1.52
C MET A 51 -11.67 2.70 -1.46
N PHE A 52 -10.86 2.90 -0.42
CA PHE A 52 -9.60 2.15 -0.25
C PHE A 52 -9.58 1.52 1.13
N HIS A 53 -9.04 0.31 1.24
CA HIS A 53 -8.81 -0.29 2.54
C HIS A 53 -7.81 0.56 3.33
N LEU A 54 -7.99 0.61 4.64
CA LEU A 54 -7.17 1.47 5.50
C LEU A 54 -5.68 1.13 5.47
N HIS A 55 -5.30 -0.10 5.11
CA HIS A 55 -3.88 -0.41 5.02
C HIS A 55 -3.16 0.45 3.97
N TYR A 56 -3.87 1.00 3.01
CA TYR A 56 -3.28 1.91 2.03
C TYR A 56 -2.86 3.24 2.63
N VAL A 57 -3.38 3.60 3.81
CA VAL A 57 -2.89 4.80 4.52
C VAL A 57 -1.40 4.67 4.84
N ALA A 58 -0.97 3.48 5.27
CA ALA A 58 0.45 3.25 5.55
C ALA A 58 1.31 3.38 4.28
N ILE A 59 0.82 2.87 3.16
CA ILE A 59 1.50 2.99 1.87
C ILE A 59 1.57 4.47 1.44
N ALA A 60 0.47 5.20 1.59
CA ALA A 60 0.43 6.62 1.25
C ALA A 60 1.36 7.44 2.15
N ASN A 61 1.45 7.11 3.43
CA ASN A 61 2.39 7.76 4.34
C ASN A 61 3.85 7.49 3.94
N THR A 62 4.15 6.27 3.53
CA THR A 62 5.47 5.92 3.01
C THR A 62 5.78 6.73 1.75
N ALA A 63 4.79 6.86 0.87
CA ALA A 63 4.92 7.67 -0.34
C ALA A 63 5.28 9.11 -0.01
N ARG A 64 4.58 9.71 0.94
CA ARG A 64 4.85 11.08 1.35
C ARG A 64 6.27 11.23 1.88
N ARG A 65 6.73 10.30 2.70
CA ARG A 65 8.10 10.35 3.24
C ARG A 65 9.14 10.23 2.15
N LEU A 66 8.94 9.33 1.20
CA LEU A 66 9.86 9.18 0.07
C LEU A 66 9.89 10.44 -0.78
N ARG A 67 8.71 11.02 -1.04
CA ARG A 67 8.63 12.28 -1.79
C ARG A 67 9.44 13.38 -1.11
N ASP A 68 9.27 13.54 0.21
CA ASP A 68 9.92 14.60 0.95
C ASP A 68 11.43 14.35 1.10
N ASP A 69 11.82 13.12 1.37
CA ASP A 69 13.22 12.78 1.64
C ASP A 69 14.07 12.83 0.37
N PHE A 70 13.51 12.47 -0.77
CA PHE A 70 14.24 12.37 -2.04
C PHE A 70 13.78 13.41 -3.06
N GLU A 71 12.88 14.31 -2.67
CA GLU A 71 12.35 15.39 -3.52
C GLU A 71 11.83 14.84 -4.85
N LEU A 72 11.05 13.76 -4.79
CA LEU A 72 10.52 13.11 -5.97
C LEU A 72 9.32 13.87 -6.53
N ASP A 73 9.23 13.94 -7.86
CA ASP A 73 8.01 14.38 -8.51
C ASP A 73 7.00 13.22 -8.55
N GLY A 74 5.80 13.47 -9.08
CA GLY A 74 4.75 12.46 -9.11
C GLY A 74 5.14 11.19 -9.84
N HIS A 75 5.83 11.32 -10.97
CA HIS A 75 6.25 10.16 -11.77
C HIS A 75 7.36 9.39 -11.07
N GLY A 76 8.32 10.10 -10.51
CA GLY A 76 9.39 9.48 -9.72
C GLY A 76 8.85 8.73 -8.51
N LEU A 77 7.86 9.33 -7.85
CA LEU A 77 7.20 8.71 -6.71
C LEU A 77 6.48 7.43 -7.11
N ALA A 78 5.72 7.47 -8.21
CA ALA A 78 5.01 6.29 -8.70
C ALA A 78 5.98 5.17 -9.06
N LEU A 79 7.10 5.49 -9.72
CA LEU A 79 8.12 4.52 -10.05
C LEU A 79 8.74 3.90 -8.80
N ALA A 80 9.13 4.73 -7.84
CA ALA A 80 9.75 4.26 -6.59
C ALA A 80 8.82 3.30 -5.85
N LEU A 81 7.54 3.63 -5.75
CA LEU A 81 6.58 2.79 -5.04
C LEU A 81 6.25 1.52 -5.80
N THR A 82 6.22 1.56 -7.12
CA THR A 82 6.04 0.38 -7.94
C THR A 82 7.19 -0.61 -7.72
N LEU A 83 8.43 -0.11 -7.69
CA LEU A 83 9.59 -0.94 -7.43
C LEU A 83 9.59 -1.49 -6.01
N LEU A 84 9.20 -0.68 -5.03
CA LEU A 84 9.10 -1.11 -3.65
C LEU A 84 8.05 -2.22 -3.50
N LYS A 85 6.90 -2.07 -4.15
CA LYS A 85 5.86 -3.09 -4.14
C LYS A 85 6.37 -4.40 -4.73
N ARG A 86 7.07 -4.33 -5.86
CA ARG A 86 7.64 -5.53 -6.49
C ARG A 86 8.65 -6.22 -5.59
N ALA A 87 9.49 -5.45 -4.90
CA ALA A 87 10.46 -6.01 -3.97
C ALA A 87 9.76 -6.68 -2.79
N THR A 88 8.75 -6.04 -2.23
CA THR A 88 7.98 -6.57 -1.12
C THR A 88 7.26 -7.87 -1.52
N ASP A 89 6.64 -7.89 -2.68
CA ASP A 89 5.96 -9.08 -3.19
C ASP A 89 6.94 -10.23 -3.41
N ALA A 90 8.12 -9.93 -3.95
CA ALA A 90 9.16 -10.94 -4.16
C ALA A 90 9.67 -11.51 -2.85
N GLU A 91 9.85 -10.67 -1.83
CA GLU A 91 10.26 -11.11 -0.51
C GLU A 91 9.20 -12.01 0.13
N ALA A 92 7.93 -11.66 -0.01
CA ALA A 92 6.82 -12.47 0.51
C ALA A 92 6.78 -13.83 -0.19
N GLU A 93 6.96 -13.86 -1.50
CA GLU A 93 7.00 -15.10 -2.27
C GLU A 93 8.17 -15.97 -1.84
N LEU A 94 9.35 -15.39 -1.65
CA LEU A 94 10.52 -16.10 -1.19
C LEU A 94 10.28 -16.72 0.19
N ALA A 95 9.69 -15.96 1.10
CA ALA A 95 9.37 -16.45 2.44
C ALA A 95 8.39 -17.61 2.38
N SER A 96 7.40 -17.54 1.50
CA SER A 96 6.41 -18.59 1.29
C SER A 96 7.08 -19.88 0.77
N VAL A 97 7.93 -19.75 -0.22
CA VAL A 97 8.66 -20.90 -0.80
C VAL A 97 9.56 -21.55 0.25
N ARG A 98 10.26 -20.74 1.02
CA ARG A 98 11.12 -21.24 2.11
C ARG A 98 10.32 -22.00 3.16
N ALA A 99 9.14 -21.49 3.50
CA ALA A 99 8.26 -22.17 4.46
C ALA A 99 7.79 -23.51 3.93
N GLN A 100 7.44 -23.58 2.64
CA GLN A 100 7.05 -24.83 2.00
C GLN A 100 8.19 -25.84 2.00
N LEU A 101 9.40 -25.40 1.67
CA LEU A 101 10.58 -26.25 1.66
C LEU A 101 10.85 -26.79 3.05
N THR A 102 10.78 -25.96 4.08
CA THR A 102 10.99 -26.38 5.46
C THR A 102 9.98 -27.46 5.85
N ARG A 103 8.71 -27.30 5.47
CA ARG A 103 7.69 -28.31 5.75
C ARG A 103 7.97 -29.62 5.05
N LEU A 104 8.39 -29.58 3.79
CA LEU A 104 8.73 -30.78 3.05
C LEU A 104 9.93 -31.50 3.65
N LEU A 105 10.95 -30.76 4.07
CA LEU A 105 12.11 -31.36 4.73
C LEU A 105 11.73 -31.98 6.08
N SER A 106 10.82 -31.37 6.82
CA SER A 106 10.35 -31.93 8.08
C SER A 106 9.58 -33.25 7.88
N VAL A 107 8.77 -33.30 6.83
CA VAL A 107 7.99 -34.50 6.52
C VAL A 107 8.91 -35.63 6.04
N ALA A 108 9.97 -35.29 5.33
CA ALA A 108 10.91 -36.28 4.80
C ALA A 108 11.74 -36.96 5.87
N ARG A 109 11.77 -36.44 7.09
CA ARG A 109 12.46 -37.07 8.18
C ARG A 109 11.58 -38.15 8.82
#